data_57ee6f6d92cb61ba29a87ab21685c793
#
_entry.id   57ee6f6d92cb61ba29a87ab21685c793
#
_cell.length_a   1.000
_cell.length_b   1.000
_cell.length_c   1.000
_cell.angle_alpha   90.00
_cell.angle_beta   90.00
_cell.angle_gamma   90.00
#
_symmetry.space_group_name_H-M   'P 1'
#
loop_
_entity.id
_entity.type
_entity.pdbx_description
1 polymer ?
#
loop_
_entity_poly.entity_id
_entity_poly.type
_entity_poly.pdbx_seq_one_letter_code
_entity_poly.pdbx_strand_id
1 'polypeptide(L)'
;MPAGIPVATVAINGGQNAGLLAIEIISLFDESIKKKLKEFRENLHSQVRTKNSKLSNIGPDNYLQNKWTNIFLLGLVKKVFFFKVVNNFFNGII
;
A
#
# COMPACT_ATOMS: atom_id res chain seq x y z
N MET A 1 14.26 -22.53 -18.23
CA MET A 1 13.68 -23.34 -17.14
C MET A 1 13.78 -24.83 -17.56
N PRO A 2 14.44 -25.68 -16.76
CA PRO A 2 14.50 -27.11 -17.05
C PRO A 2 13.12 -27.76 -16.94
N ALA A 3 12.85 -28.76 -17.80
CA ALA A 3 11.63 -29.53 -17.74
C ALA A 3 11.51 -30.27 -16.39
N GLY A 4 10.36 -30.27 -15.78
CA GLY A 4 10.10 -30.91 -14.47
C GLY A 4 10.44 -30.08 -13.25
N ILE A 5 10.98 -28.87 -13.42
CA ILE A 5 11.25 -27.92 -12.33
C ILE A 5 10.48 -26.63 -12.58
N PRO A 6 9.20 -26.53 -12.13
CA PRO A 6 8.38 -25.34 -12.35
C PRO A 6 8.84 -24.19 -11.45
N VAL A 7 8.77 -22.97 -11.99
CA VAL A 7 9.10 -21.73 -11.26
C VAL A 7 7.92 -20.77 -11.33
N ALA A 8 7.50 -20.25 -10.18
CA ALA A 8 6.49 -19.20 -10.10
C ALA A 8 7.17 -17.82 -10.03
N THR A 9 6.72 -16.88 -10.85
CA THR A 9 7.26 -15.51 -10.90
C THR A 9 6.30 -14.55 -10.23
N VAL A 10 6.77 -13.83 -9.20
CA VAL A 10 5.97 -12.87 -8.40
C VAL A 10 6.54 -11.44 -8.44
N ALA A 11 7.43 -11.15 -9.34
CA ALA A 11 8.19 -9.92 -9.51
C ALA A 11 9.33 -9.70 -8.48
N ILE A 12 10.23 -8.78 -8.81
CA ILE A 12 11.30 -8.33 -7.91
C ILE A 12 10.67 -7.61 -6.71
N ASN A 13 11.13 -7.88 -5.50
CA ASN A 13 10.56 -7.39 -4.24
C ASN A 13 9.08 -7.78 -4.02
N GLY A 14 8.59 -8.80 -4.70
CA GLY A 14 7.22 -9.30 -4.63
C GLY A 14 6.93 -10.22 -3.43
N GLY A 15 7.49 -9.96 -2.26
CA GLY A 15 7.30 -10.79 -1.06
C GLY A 15 5.84 -10.95 -0.65
N GLN A 16 5.05 -9.91 -0.78
CA GLN A 16 3.60 -9.97 -0.53
C GLN A 16 2.90 -10.93 -1.52
N ASN A 17 3.21 -10.83 -2.79
CA ASN A 17 2.65 -11.72 -3.82
C ASN A 17 3.12 -13.17 -3.63
N ALA A 18 4.37 -13.37 -3.23
CA ALA A 18 4.87 -14.70 -2.91
C ALA A 18 4.12 -15.33 -1.72
N GLY A 19 3.89 -14.56 -0.67
CA GLY A 19 3.09 -14.97 0.48
C GLY A 19 1.63 -15.29 0.10
N LEU A 20 1.01 -14.45 -0.72
CA LEU A 20 -0.35 -14.69 -1.21
C LEU A 20 -0.43 -15.96 -2.06
N LEU A 21 0.53 -16.20 -2.94
CA LEU A 21 0.58 -17.42 -3.75
C LEU A 21 0.71 -18.67 -2.87
N ALA A 22 1.56 -18.63 -1.84
CA ALA A 22 1.67 -19.72 -0.86
C ALA A 22 0.35 -19.97 -0.12
N ILE A 23 -0.33 -18.92 0.30
CA ILE A 23 -1.64 -18.99 0.97
C ILE A 23 -2.71 -19.56 0.01
N GLU A 24 -2.67 -19.20 -1.27
CA GLU A 24 -3.57 -19.74 -2.28
C GLU A 24 -3.41 -21.25 -2.44
N ILE A 25 -2.18 -21.74 -2.46
CA ILE A 25 -1.89 -23.18 -2.52
C ILE A 25 -2.41 -23.90 -1.27
N ILE A 26 -2.13 -23.35 -0.08
CA ILE A 26 -2.60 -23.93 1.19
C ILE A 26 -4.13 -23.93 1.27
N SER A 27 -4.79 -22.90 0.73
CA SER A 27 -6.25 -22.78 0.74
C SER A 27 -6.98 -23.89 -0.02
N LEU A 28 -6.28 -24.65 -0.85
CA LEU A 28 -6.84 -25.83 -1.53
C LEU A 28 -7.18 -26.95 -0.54
N PHE A 29 -6.52 -26.98 0.62
CA PHE A 29 -6.65 -28.04 1.64
C PHE A 29 -7.25 -27.53 2.96
N ASP A 30 -7.38 -26.20 3.13
CA ASP A 30 -7.86 -25.58 4.37
C ASP A 30 -8.97 -24.57 4.08
N GLU A 31 -10.20 -24.93 4.47
CA GLU A 31 -11.38 -24.08 4.26
C GLU A 31 -11.34 -22.77 5.09
N SER A 32 -10.69 -22.76 6.24
CA SER A 32 -10.58 -21.56 7.07
C SER A 32 -9.68 -20.49 6.39
N ILE A 33 -8.58 -20.94 5.80
CA ILE A 33 -7.67 -20.09 5.03
C ILE A 33 -8.32 -19.60 3.74
N LYS A 34 -9.05 -20.47 3.07
CA LYS A 34 -9.83 -20.12 1.88
C LYS A 34 -10.85 -19.01 2.15
N LYS A 35 -11.54 -19.06 3.28
CA LYS A 35 -12.48 -18.03 3.69
C LYS A 35 -11.77 -16.69 3.94
N LYS A 36 -10.67 -16.69 4.68
CA LYS A 36 -9.87 -15.49 4.93
C LYS A 36 -9.31 -14.88 3.64
N LEU A 37 -8.88 -15.71 2.70
CA LEU A 37 -8.40 -15.25 1.39
C LEU A 37 -9.52 -14.60 0.58
N LYS A 38 -10.72 -15.14 0.63
CA LYS A 38 -11.91 -14.56 0.00
C LYS A 38 -12.24 -13.19 0.60
N GLU A 39 -12.29 -13.08 1.92
CA GLU A 39 -12.50 -11.81 2.63
C GLU A 39 -11.44 -10.77 2.27
N PHE A 40 -10.17 -11.17 2.20
CA PHE A 40 -9.08 -10.30 1.77
C PHE A 40 -9.30 -9.75 0.34
N ARG A 41 -9.70 -10.60 -0.59
CA ARG A 41 -10.00 -10.20 -1.98
C ARG A 41 -11.21 -9.27 -2.07
N GLU A 42 -12.25 -9.51 -1.28
CA GLU A 42 -13.43 -8.64 -1.20
C GLU A 42 -13.06 -7.26 -0.64
N ASN A 43 -12.19 -7.20 0.36
CA ASN A 43 -11.68 -5.94 0.90
C ASN A 43 -10.86 -5.15 -0.13
N LEU A 44 -9.99 -5.81 -0.89
CA LEU A 44 -9.25 -5.16 -1.98
C LEU A 44 -10.20 -4.59 -3.05
N HIS A 45 -11.20 -5.34 -3.44
CA HIS A 45 -12.21 -4.92 -4.40
C HIS A 45 -13.02 -3.72 -3.90
N SER A 46 -13.40 -3.72 -2.62
CA SER A 46 -14.08 -2.61 -1.97
C SER A 46 -13.22 -1.34 -1.94
N GLN A 47 -11.94 -1.46 -1.63
CA GLN A 47 -11.00 -0.33 -1.66
C GLN A 47 -10.88 0.30 -3.06
N VAL A 48 -10.80 -0.53 -4.10
CA VAL A 48 -10.74 -0.05 -5.49
C VAL A 48 -12.04 0.66 -5.88
N ARG A 49 -13.19 0.10 -5.52
CA ARG A 49 -14.50 0.73 -5.78
C ARG A 49 -14.62 2.08 -5.10
N THR A 50 -14.20 2.19 -3.84
CA THR A 50 -14.22 3.45 -3.09
C THR A 50 -13.34 4.51 -3.75
N LYS A 51 -12.13 4.13 -4.17
CA LYS A 51 -11.23 5.04 -4.91
C LYS A 51 -11.84 5.47 -6.24
N ASN A 52 -12.44 4.55 -6.97
CA ASN A 52 -13.09 4.83 -8.25
C ASN A 52 -14.30 5.77 -8.08
N SER A 53 -15.12 5.57 -7.06
CA SER A 53 -16.24 6.45 -6.76
C SER A 53 -15.78 7.87 -6.42
N LYS A 54 -14.71 8.00 -5.63
CA LYS A 54 -14.10 9.31 -5.34
C LYS A 54 -13.60 9.98 -6.61
N LEU A 55 -12.90 9.24 -7.45
CA LEU A 55 -12.38 9.74 -8.72
C LEU A 55 -13.52 10.22 -9.65
N SER A 56 -14.60 9.45 -9.75
CA SER A 56 -15.78 9.78 -10.57
C SER A 56 -16.50 11.01 -10.07
N ASN A 57 -16.63 11.19 -8.76
CA ASN A 57 -17.35 12.31 -8.16
C ASN A 57 -16.57 13.62 -8.20
N ILE A 58 -15.25 13.57 -8.03
CA ILE A 58 -14.38 14.76 -7.91
C ILE A 58 -13.78 15.13 -9.28
N GLY A 59 -13.63 14.17 -10.18
CA GLY A 59 -12.92 14.29 -11.46
C GLY A 59 -11.41 14.05 -11.32
N PRO A 60 -10.73 13.68 -12.42
CA PRO A 60 -9.32 13.28 -12.40
C PRO A 60 -8.40 14.42 -11.95
N ASP A 61 -8.63 15.65 -12.41
CA ASP A 61 -7.77 16.79 -12.11
C ASP A 61 -7.82 17.16 -10.63
N ASN A 62 -9.02 17.27 -10.06
CA ASN A 62 -9.21 17.56 -8.64
C ASN A 62 -8.73 16.42 -7.74
N TYR A 63 -8.90 15.17 -8.17
CA TYR A 63 -8.38 14.01 -7.43
C TYR A 63 -6.86 14.03 -7.33
N LEU A 64 -6.18 14.32 -8.43
CA LEU A 64 -4.72 14.44 -8.47
C LEU A 64 -4.23 15.63 -7.64
N GLN A 65 -4.92 16.78 -7.74
CA GLN A 65 -4.58 17.97 -6.97
C GLN A 65 -4.70 17.75 -5.46
N ASN A 66 -5.78 17.13 -5.00
CA ASN A 66 -5.96 16.77 -3.60
C ASN A 66 -4.88 15.79 -3.11
N LYS A 67 -4.49 14.83 -3.93
CA LYS A 67 -3.42 13.90 -3.61
C LYS A 67 -2.07 14.60 -3.47
N TRP A 68 -1.72 15.47 -4.39
CA TRP A 68 -0.48 16.24 -4.35
C TRP A 68 -0.46 17.24 -3.21
N THR A 69 -1.57 17.93 -2.93
CA THR A 69 -1.69 18.86 -1.81
C THR A 69 -1.46 18.15 -0.48
N ASN A 70 -2.04 16.97 -0.27
CA ASN A 70 -1.84 16.18 0.93
C ASN A 70 -0.37 15.74 1.09
N ILE A 71 0.27 15.29 0.01
CA ILE A 71 1.69 14.92 0.02
C ILE A 71 2.57 16.14 0.31
N PHE A 72 2.27 17.30 -0.27
CA PHE A 72 2.99 18.55 -0.07
C PHE A 72 2.83 19.07 1.36
N LEU A 73 1.62 19.06 1.92
CA LEU A 73 1.36 19.43 3.32
C LEU A 73 2.08 18.52 4.30
N LEU A 74 2.10 17.20 4.08
CA LEU A 74 2.88 16.25 4.88
C LEU A 74 4.38 16.52 4.80
N GLY A 75 4.89 16.88 3.62
CA GLY A 75 6.29 17.28 3.43
C GLY A 75 6.63 18.58 4.16
N LEU A 76 5.76 19.59 4.11
CA LEU A 76 5.89 20.85 4.85
C LEU A 76 5.86 20.66 6.36
N VAL A 77 4.92 19.86 6.88
CA VAL A 77 4.81 19.55 8.31
C VAL A 77 6.08 18.86 8.82
N LYS A 78 6.62 17.90 8.07
CA LYS A 78 7.89 17.25 8.39
C LYS A 78 9.05 18.24 8.41
N LYS A 79 9.10 19.15 7.44
CA LYS A 79 10.16 20.16 7.34
C LYS A 79 10.10 21.18 8.47
N VAL A 80 8.91 21.64 8.82
CA VAL A 80 8.69 22.56 9.97
C VAL A 80 9.01 21.87 11.29
N PHE A 81 8.62 20.61 11.46
CA PHE A 81 8.94 19.83 12.66
C PHE A 81 10.46 19.65 12.81
N PHE A 82 11.16 19.28 11.75
CA PHE A 82 12.61 19.14 11.72
C PHE A 82 13.30 20.46 12.09
N PHE A 83 12.87 21.58 11.52
CA PHE A 83 13.40 22.90 11.79
C PHE A 83 13.20 23.30 13.26
N LYS A 84 12.06 22.99 13.84
CA LYS A 84 11.74 23.25 15.25
C LYS A 84 12.63 22.42 16.20
N VAL A 85 12.86 21.16 15.87
CA VAL A 85 13.76 20.27 16.64
C VAL A 85 15.20 20.77 16.57
N VAL A 86 15.68 21.17 15.40
CA VAL A 86 17.04 21.72 15.22
C VAL A 86 17.20 23.03 15.99
N ASN A 87 16.24 23.95 15.94
CA ASN A 87 16.28 25.20 16.71
C ASN A 87 16.30 24.96 18.23
N ASN A 88 15.49 24.03 18.72
CA ASN A 88 15.51 23.68 20.13
C ASN A 88 16.86 23.06 20.57
N PHE A 89 17.46 22.27 19.70
CA PHE A 89 18.78 21.70 19.94
C PHE A 89 19.87 22.79 20.03
N PHE A 90 19.88 23.75 19.10
CA PHE A 90 20.82 24.85 19.09
C PHE A 90 20.62 25.81 20.30
N ASN A 91 19.37 26.08 20.66
CA ASN A 91 19.08 26.92 21.84
C ASN A 91 19.40 26.21 23.16
N GLY A 92 19.45 24.90 23.20
CA GLY A 92 19.86 24.13 24.37
C GLY A 92 21.38 24.02 24.57
N ILE A 93 22.19 24.38 23.57
CA ILE A 93 23.66 24.35 23.61
C ILE A 93 24.24 25.71 24.05
N ILE A 94 23.48 26.78 23.87
CA ILE A 94 23.83 28.14 24.30
C ILE A 94 23.22 28.40 25.68
#